data_4c8b58caec47da22fca67e4e6f31a4ed
#
_entry.id   4c8b58caec47da22fca67e4e6f31a4ed
#
_cell.length_a   1.000
_cell.length_b   1.000
_cell.length_c   1.000
_cell.angle_alpha   90.00
_cell.angle_beta   90.00
_cell.angle_gamma   90.00
#
_symmetry.space_group_name_H-M   'P 1'
#
loop_
_entity.id
_entity.type
_entity.pdbx_description
1 polymer ?
#
loop_
_entity_poly.entity_id
_entity_poly.type
_entity_poly.pdbx_seq_one_letter_code
_entity_poly.pdbx_strand_id
1 'polypeptide(L)'
;MQALQKKQKTWVLLLLGALLGLAACLCLYGTAPLDPANDAWIWYGYDETDIHQHYAGWLGFRNSSWQFPLAQADALAYPAAEGVNISFTDSLPWVSVLFKLLSPVLPAQFQWFGLYELACFVLQGMAAALVLGLFLYELLPLAAGTALFAFSPIMIERAFRHVALSSHYIVLFALYAYLRGRREQRCFMPVFWLLAALDVGITPYFLPMVAIFALLLAVENALHTRRLPASCGLFFGTCAAGYAAGVVL
;
A
#
# COMPACT_ATOMS: atom_id res chain seq x y z
N MET A 1 -30.30 26.36 9.82
CA MET A 1 -29.59 26.79 8.61
C MET A 1 -28.55 25.72 8.28
N GLN A 2 -28.92 24.62 7.62
CA GLN A 2 -27.96 23.70 7.00
C GLN A 2 -27.67 24.29 5.62
N ALA A 3 -26.58 25.06 5.53
CA ALA A 3 -26.01 25.41 4.23
C ALA A 3 -25.76 24.10 3.47
N LEU A 4 -26.28 24.00 2.26
CA LEU A 4 -25.98 22.95 1.30
C LEU A 4 -24.45 22.93 1.07
N GLN A 5 -23.73 22.21 1.91
CA GLN A 5 -22.27 22.05 1.77
C GLN A 5 -22.04 21.30 0.47
N LYS A 6 -21.48 21.99 -0.51
CA LYS A 6 -21.22 21.47 -1.85
C LYS A 6 -20.20 20.33 -1.76
N LYS A 7 -20.70 19.09 -1.79
CA LYS A 7 -19.85 17.88 -1.75
C LYS A 7 -18.82 17.96 -2.86
N GLN A 8 -17.54 17.95 -2.50
CA GLN A 8 -16.46 17.95 -3.48
C GLN A 8 -16.52 16.67 -4.31
N LYS A 9 -16.22 16.79 -5.61
CA LYS A 9 -16.20 15.63 -6.51
C LYS A 9 -15.00 14.75 -6.17
N THR A 10 -15.20 13.45 -6.07
CA THR A 10 -14.17 12.47 -5.70
C THR A 10 -12.90 12.59 -6.55
N TRP A 11 -13.03 12.82 -7.86
CA TRP A 11 -11.88 12.97 -8.74
C TRP A 11 -11.03 14.21 -8.43
N VAL A 12 -11.64 15.30 -7.92
CA VAL A 12 -10.90 16.51 -7.50
C VAL A 12 -10.06 16.21 -6.26
N LEU A 13 -10.61 15.47 -5.30
CA LEU A 13 -9.88 15.02 -4.12
C LEU A 13 -8.69 14.13 -4.50
N LEU A 14 -8.93 13.17 -5.38
CA LEU A 14 -7.87 12.28 -5.87
C LEU A 14 -6.76 13.05 -6.59
N LEU A 15 -7.12 14.00 -7.47
CA LEU A 15 -6.13 14.82 -8.17
C LEU A 15 -5.33 15.71 -7.21
N LEU A 16 -6.01 16.39 -6.29
CA LEU A 16 -5.34 17.20 -5.26
C LEU A 16 -4.36 16.36 -4.45
N GLY A 17 -4.82 15.20 -3.95
CA GLY A 17 -3.99 14.29 -3.18
C GLY A 17 -2.80 13.77 -3.97
N ALA A 18 -3.02 13.37 -5.23
CA ALA A 18 -1.96 12.89 -6.10
C ALA A 18 -0.88 13.98 -6.35
N LEU A 19 -1.29 15.21 -6.63
CA LEU A 19 -0.36 16.32 -6.86
C LEU A 19 0.45 16.66 -5.59
N LEU A 20 -0.19 16.67 -4.43
CA LEU A 20 0.49 16.92 -3.17
C LEU A 20 1.45 15.77 -2.78
N GLY A 21 1.06 14.52 -3.01
CA GLY A 21 1.94 13.36 -2.80
C GLY A 21 3.13 13.37 -3.74
N LEU A 22 2.90 13.63 -5.04
CA LEU A 22 3.97 13.80 -6.02
C LEU A 22 4.94 14.92 -5.62
N ALA A 23 4.40 16.09 -5.25
CA ALA A 23 5.21 17.23 -4.82
C ALA A 23 6.04 16.87 -3.56
N ALA A 24 5.45 16.19 -2.59
CA ALA A 24 6.15 15.75 -1.38
C ALA A 24 7.33 14.83 -1.71
N CYS A 25 7.11 13.79 -2.53
CA CYS A 25 8.17 12.87 -2.93
C CYS A 25 9.32 13.60 -3.65
N LEU A 26 9.00 14.45 -4.64
CA LEU A 26 10.01 15.18 -5.41
C LEU A 26 10.75 16.23 -4.58
N CYS A 27 10.07 16.90 -3.65
CA CYS A 27 10.70 17.87 -2.76
C CYS A 27 11.66 17.22 -1.75
N LEU A 28 11.34 16.03 -1.27
CA LEU A 28 12.12 15.34 -0.23
C LEU A 28 13.29 14.55 -0.81
N TYR A 29 13.08 13.87 -1.94
CA TYR A 29 14.02 12.86 -2.46
C TYR A 29 14.53 13.18 -3.87
N GLY A 30 13.94 14.15 -4.55
CA GLY A 30 14.31 14.49 -5.94
C GLY A 30 13.92 13.41 -6.94
N THR A 31 14.60 13.40 -8.08
CA THR A 31 14.31 12.47 -9.19
C THR A 31 15.31 11.34 -9.33
N ALA A 32 16.46 11.40 -8.68
CA ALA A 32 17.52 10.42 -8.83
C ALA A 32 17.10 8.97 -8.45
N PRO A 33 16.32 8.73 -7.37
CA PRO A 33 15.83 7.40 -7.05
C PRO A 33 14.77 6.87 -8.02
N LEU A 34 14.15 7.75 -8.82
CA LEU A 34 13.12 7.38 -9.78
C LEU A 34 13.68 6.79 -11.08
N ASP A 35 14.97 6.94 -11.32
CA ASP A 35 15.64 6.30 -12.45
C ASP A 35 15.80 4.79 -12.16
N PRO A 36 15.14 3.91 -12.95
CA PRO A 36 15.23 2.46 -12.72
C PRO A 36 16.62 1.86 -12.94
N ALA A 37 17.51 2.57 -13.63
CA ALA A 37 18.89 2.14 -13.83
C ALA A 37 19.83 2.57 -12.70
N ASN A 38 19.37 3.47 -11.82
CA ASN A 38 20.13 3.97 -10.69
C ASN A 38 19.80 3.19 -9.42
N ASP A 39 20.63 2.25 -9.04
CA ASP A 39 20.56 1.53 -7.77
C ASP A 39 21.62 2.01 -6.73
N ALA A 40 22.41 3.03 -7.09
CA ALA A 40 23.44 3.56 -6.21
C ALA A 40 22.88 4.10 -4.88
N TRP A 41 21.69 4.72 -4.91
CA TRP A 41 21.02 5.20 -3.70
C TRP A 41 20.62 4.05 -2.77
N ILE A 42 20.35 2.85 -3.29
CA ILE A 42 20.05 1.65 -2.51
C ILE A 42 21.31 1.20 -1.77
N TRP A 43 22.45 1.11 -2.48
CA TRP A 43 23.69 0.55 -1.93
C TRP A 43 24.47 1.55 -1.05
N TYR A 44 24.40 2.84 -1.34
CA TYR A 44 25.25 3.87 -0.73
C TYR A 44 24.47 5.02 -0.09
N GLY A 45 23.15 5.04 -0.24
CA GLY A 45 22.34 6.19 0.20
C GLY A 45 21.98 6.19 1.69
N TYR A 46 21.76 5.02 2.26
CA TYR A 46 21.34 4.85 3.65
C TYR A 46 22.03 3.63 4.26
N ASP A 47 23.04 3.87 5.09
CA ASP A 47 23.69 2.82 5.83
C ASP A 47 22.73 2.14 6.83
N GLU A 48 22.91 0.83 7.04
CA GLU A 48 22.18 0.02 8.04
C GLU A 48 20.65 0.06 7.92
N THR A 49 20.13 0.11 6.68
CA THR A 49 18.68 0.09 6.43
C THR A 49 18.23 -1.19 5.73
N ASP A 50 16.95 -1.51 5.88
CA ASP A 50 16.36 -2.74 5.34
C ASP A 50 16.28 -2.77 3.80
N ILE A 51 16.46 -1.61 3.15
CA ILE A 51 16.39 -1.50 1.68
C ILE A 51 17.37 -2.43 0.97
N HIS A 52 18.55 -2.67 1.55
CA HIS A 52 19.53 -3.62 1.01
C HIS A 52 18.97 -5.04 0.95
N GLN A 53 18.31 -5.47 2.04
CA GLN A 53 17.67 -6.79 2.11
C GLN A 53 16.50 -6.89 1.11
N HIS A 54 15.68 -5.85 1.01
CA HIS A 54 14.57 -5.82 0.06
C HIS A 54 15.07 -5.96 -1.39
N TYR A 55 16.11 -5.21 -1.73
CA TYR A 55 16.68 -5.23 -3.08
C TYR A 55 17.41 -6.55 -3.39
N ALA A 56 18.18 -7.07 -2.43
CA ALA A 56 18.83 -8.38 -2.58
C ALA A 56 17.80 -9.50 -2.77
N GLY A 57 16.70 -9.47 -2.01
CA GLY A 57 15.58 -10.38 -2.17
C GLY A 57 14.94 -10.30 -3.56
N TRP A 58 14.71 -9.09 -4.07
CA TRP A 58 14.23 -8.86 -5.44
C TRP A 58 15.21 -9.44 -6.49
N LEU A 59 16.50 -9.15 -6.39
CA LEU A 59 17.50 -9.64 -7.33
C LEU A 59 17.58 -11.17 -7.34
N GLY A 60 17.57 -11.79 -6.16
CA GLY A 60 17.50 -13.24 -6.02
C GLY A 60 16.24 -13.82 -6.64
N PHE A 61 15.08 -13.23 -6.36
CA PHE A 61 13.80 -13.67 -6.92
C PHE A 61 13.72 -13.49 -8.43
N ARG A 62 14.23 -12.38 -8.96
CA ARG A 62 14.29 -12.13 -10.40
C ARG A 62 15.06 -13.22 -11.14
N ASN A 63 16.14 -13.71 -10.54
CA ASN A 63 17.04 -14.71 -11.14
C ASN A 63 16.63 -16.16 -10.82
N SER A 64 15.63 -16.37 -9.97
CA SER A 64 15.09 -17.69 -9.63
C SER A 64 14.17 -18.23 -10.72
N SER A 65 14.01 -19.55 -10.77
CA SER A 65 12.97 -20.19 -11.57
C SER A 65 11.58 -19.82 -11.05
N TRP A 66 10.54 -19.99 -11.89
CA TRP A 66 9.16 -19.89 -11.42
C TRP A 66 8.75 -21.14 -10.68
N GLN A 67 8.19 -20.98 -9.50
CA GLN A 67 7.69 -22.08 -8.69
C GLN A 67 6.46 -21.64 -7.88
N PHE A 68 5.84 -22.59 -7.21
CA PHE A 68 4.73 -22.32 -6.30
C PHE A 68 5.16 -22.65 -4.86
N PRO A 69 4.88 -21.79 -3.88
CA PRO A 69 4.21 -20.47 -3.94
C PRO A 69 4.95 -19.45 -4.81
N LEU A 70 4.21 -18.47 -5.39
CA LEU A 70 4.75 -17.58 -6.42
C LEU A 70 5.95 -16.73 -6.00
N ALA A 71 6.05 -16.41 -4.72
CA ALA A 71 7.11 -15.55 -4.15
C ALA A 71 8.35 -16.35 -3.69
N GLN A 72 8.43 -17.63 -4.00
CA GLN A 72 9.60 -18.46 -3.64
C GLN A 72 10.78 -18.16 -4.56
N ALA A 73 12.00 -18.03 -3.96
CA ALA A 73 13.24 -17.72 -4.64
C ALA A 73 14.31 -18.79 -4.32
N ASP A 74 14.55 -19.70 -5.26
CA ASP A 74 15.57 -20.75 -5.14
C ASP A 74 17.01 -20.21 -5.16
N ALA A 75 17.24 -19.09 -5.87
CA ALA A 75 18.52 -18.40 -5.88
C ALA A 75 18.94 -17.80 -4.54
N LEU A 76 18.03 -17.72 -3.56
CA LEU A 76 18.32 -17.30 -2.19
C LEU A 76 18.52 -18.48 -1.24
N ALA A 77 18.72 -19.69 -1.76
CA ALA A 77 18.90 -20.90 -0.98
C ALA A 77 20.23 -20.88 -0.20
N TYR A 78 20.17 -20.54 1.09
CA TYR A 78 21.29 -20.73 2.01
C TYR A 78 20.81 -20.68 3.48
N PRO A 79 21.15 -21.71 4.26
CA PRO A 79 21.71 -23.02 3.93
C PRO A 79 20.68 -24.03 3.38
N ALA A 80 19.43 -23.61 3.20
CA ALA A 80 18.33 -24.49 2.77
C ALA A 80 18.37 -24.75 1.25
N ALA A 81 18.17 -25.98 0.84
CA ALA A 81 18.12 -26.38 -0.57
C ALA A 81 16.86 -25.90 -1.30
N GLU A 82 15.83 -25.49 -0.57
CA GLU A 82 14.48 -25.19 -1.10
C GLU A 82 14.26 -23.70 -1.43
N GLY A 83 15.23 -22.84 -1.10
CA GLY A 83 15.10 -21.39 -1.29
C GLY A 83 14.34 -20.69 -0.18
N VAL A 84 14.06 -19.41 -0.38
CA VAL A 84 13.40 -18.53 0.59
C VAL A 84 12.24 -17.80 -0.07
N ASN A 85 11.09 -17.72 0.62
CA ASN A 85 10.01 -16.85 0.17
C ASN A 85 10.41 -15.38 0.41
N ILE A 86 10.29 -14.52 -0.62
CA ILE A 86 10.72 -13.12 -0.55
C ILE A 86 9.86 -12.24 0.35
N SER A 87 8.77 -12.77 0.90
CA SER A 87 8.05 -12.12 1.99
C SER A 87 8.92 -11.96 3.24
N PHE A 88 9.88 -12.88 3.46
CA PHE A 88 10.83 -12.81 4.58
C PHE A 88 11.97 -11.80 4.35
N THR A 89 12.10 -11.30 3.14
CA THR A 89 13.04 -10.22 2.80
C THR A 89 12.34 -8.89 2.57
N ASP A 90 11.04 -8.80 2.86
CA ASP A 90 10.18 -7.63 2.63
C ASP A 90 10.28 -7.05 1.20
N SER A 91 10.51 -7.94 0.21
CA SER A 91 10.70 -7.55 -1.20
C SER A 91 9.38 -7.41 -1.96
N LEU A 92 8.31 -7.07 -1.27
CA LEU A 92 6.98 -6.77 -1.82
C LEU A 92 6.52 -7.80 -2.86
N PRO A 93 6.11 -9.00 -2.47
CA PRO A 93 5.82 -10.12 -3.36
C PRO A 93 4.97 -9.78 -4.59
N TRP A 94 3.85 -9.04 -4.43
CA TRP A 94 3.02 -8.65 -5.59
C TRP A 94 3.77 -7.80 -6.61
N VAL A 95 4.54 -6.82 -6.14
CA VAL A 95 5.31 -5.93 -7.02
C VAL A 95 6.45 -6.69 -7.66
N SER A 96 7.15 -7.52 -6.90
CA SER A 96 8.21 -8.39 -7.38
C SER A 96 7.72 -9.38 -8.43
N VAL A 97 6.58 -10.04 -8.22
CA VAL A 97 5.96 -10.94 -9.21
C VAL A 97 5.63 -10.18 -10.49
N LEU A 98 5.04 -8.98 -10.40
CA LEU A 98 4.75 -8.15 -11.57
C LEU A 98 6.01 -7.84 -12.38
N PHE A 99 7.07 -7.36 -11.73
CA PHE A 99 8.31 -7.01 -12.42
C PHE A 99 9.12 -8.23 -12.86
N LYS A 100 9.00 -9.38 -12.19
CA LYS A 100 9.58 -10.65 -12.68
C LYS A 100 8.91 -11.12 -13.96
N LEU A 101 7.59 -10.97 -14.09
CA LEU A 101 6.87 -11.24 -15.36
C LEU A 101 7.38 -10.35 -16.50
N LEU A 102 7.76 -9.10 -16.19
CA LEU A 102 8.30 -8.15 -17.17
C LEU A 102 9.81 -8.32 -17.39
N SER A 103 10.53 -9.15 -16.63
CA SER A 103 11.98 -9.31 -16.68
C SER A 103 12.56 -9.58 -18.07
N PRO A 104 11.90 -10.31 -18.99
CA PRO A 104 12.45 -10.53 -20.33
C PRO A 104 12.64 -9.27 -21.17
N VAL A 105 11.93 -8.18 -20.84
CA VAL A 105 11.99 -6.89 -21.55
C VAL A 105 12.69 -5.80 -20.74
N LEU A 106 13.02 -6.07 -19.48
CA LEU A 106 13.71 -5.13 -18.59
C LEU A 106 15.23 -5.24 -18.71
N PRO A 107 15.98 -4.14 -18.56
CA PRO A 107 17.42 -4.19 -18.54
C PRO A 107 17.98 -5.05 -17.39
N ALA A 108 19.22 -5.53 -17.51
CA ALA A 108 19.86 -6.34 -16.49
C ALA A 108 19.93 -5.59 -15.15
N GLN A 109 20.41 -4.35 -15.17
CA GLN A 109 20.35 -3.44 -14.03
C GLN A 109 19.00 -2.73 -14.03
N PHE A 110 18.17 -3.07 -13.05
CA PHE A 110 16.80 -2.52 -12.95
C PHE A 110 16.34 -2.57 -11.50
N GLN A 111 15.95 -1.41 -10.99
CA GLN A 111 15.24 -1.27 -9.72
C GLN A 111 13.88 -0.60 -9.95
N TRP A 112 12.87 -1.04 -9.25
CA TRP A 112 11.51 -0.47 -9.28
C TRP A 112 11.13 0.24 -7.97
N PHE A 113 12.00 0.16 -6.96
CA PHE A 113 11.75 0.65 -5.61
C PHE A 113 11.47 2.14 -5.56
N GLY A 114 12.23 2.94 -6.30
CA GLY A 114 11.98 4.38 -6.38
C GLY A 114 10.63 4.73 -6.97
N LEU A 115 10.19 4.00 -8.01
CA LEU A 115 8.86 4.19 -8.60
C LEU A 115 7.75 3.74 -7.64
N TYR A 116 7.98 2.69 -6.87
CA TYR A 116 7.05 2.23 -5.86
C TYR A 116 6.89 3.26 -4.73
N GLU A 117 7.99 3.84 -4.25
CA GLU A 117 7.95 4.90 -3.24
C GLU A 117 7.19 6.14 -3.74
N LEU A 118 7.43 6.54 -4.99
CA LEU A 118 6.62 7.60 -5.61
C LEU A 118 5.13 7.26 -5.58
N ALA A 119 4.78 6.02 -5.94
CA ALA A 119 3.38 5.55 -5.87
C ALA A 119 2.84 5.58 -4.43
N CYS A 120 3.64 5.23 -3.42
CA CYS A 120 3.26 5.31 -2.01
C CYS A 120 2.92 6.75 -1.60
N PHE A 121 3.76 7.73 -1.96
CA PHE A 121 3.47 9.15 -1.69
C PHE A 121 2.20 9.64 -2.38
N VAL A 122 2.03 9.30 -3.65
CA VAL A 122 0.84 9.66 -4.43
C VAL A 122 -0.42 9.05 -3.82
N LEU A 123 -0.41 7.75 -3.52
CA LEU A 123 -1.54 7.04 -2.93
C LEU A 123 -1.84 7.51 -1.51
N GLN A 124 -0.81 7.85 -0.73
CA GLN A 124 -0.94 8.45 0.60
C GLN A 124 -1.69 9.78 0.53
N GLY A 125 -1.28 10.67 -0.37
CA GLY A 125 -1.96 11.95 -0.60
C GLY A 125 -3.40 11.77 -1.06
N MET A 126 -3.63 10.85 -2.01
CA MET A 126 -4.99 10.53 -2.50
C MET A 126 -5.89 10.01 -1.37
N ALA A 127 -5.41 9.06 -0.58
CA ALA A 127 -6.17 8.49 0.53
C ALA A 127 -6.45 9.53 1.61
N ALA A 128 -5.47 10.36 1.97
CA ALA A 128 -5.62 11.46 2.92
C ALA A 128 -6.68 12.47 2.45
N ALA A 129 -6.61 12.91 1.18
CA ALA A 129 -7.61 13.83 0.62
C ALA A 129 -9.02 13.25 0.64
N LEU A 130 -9.19 11.95 0.38
CA LEU A 130 -10.49 11.28 0.48
C LEU A 130 -11.01 11.24 1.91
N VAL A 131 -10.17 10.88 2.89
CA VAL A 131 -10.55 10.85 4.31
C VAL A 131 -10.95 12.25 4.77
N LEU A 132 -10.09 13.25 4.54
CA LEU A 132 -10.32 14.64 4.95
C LEU A 132 -11.52 15.27 4.24
N GLY A 133 -11.73 14.95 2.95
CA GLY A 133 -12.87 15.41 2.17
C GLY A 133 -14.23 14.90 2.66
N LEU A 134 -14.25 13.96 3.60
CA LEU A 134 -15.47 13.63 4.35
C LEU A 134 -15.85 14.71 5.37
N PHE A 135 -14.90 15.51 5.85
CA PHE A 135 -15.09 16.45 6.95
C PHE A 135 -14.83 17.90 6.55
N LEU A 136 -13.90 18.13 5.61
CA LEU A 136 -13.48 19.45 5.18
C LEU A 136 -14.01 19.75 3.79
N TYR A 137 -14.61 20.95 3.62
CA TYR A 137 -15.21 21.38 2.36
C TYR A 137 -14.47 22.55 1.73
N GLU A 138 -13.66 23.27 2.51
CA GLU A 138 -12.83 24.36 2.05
C GLU A 138 -11.50 23.83 1.51
N LEU A 139 -11.06 24.38 0.39
CA LEU A 139 -9.86 23.89 -0.32
C LEU A 139 -8.58 24.06 0.51
N LEU A 140 -8.42 25.19 1.19
CA LEU A 140 -7.16 25.47 1.91
C LEU A 140 -6.95 24.54 3.12
N PRO A 141 -7.91 24.36 4.04
CA PRO A 141 -7.76 23.38 5.13
C PRO A 141 -7.59 21.95 4.63
N LEU A 142 -8.29 21.58 3.56
CA LEU A 142 -8.19 20.26 2.93
C LEU A 142 -6.78 20.03 2.36
N ALA A 143 -6.24 20.99 1.60
CA ALA A 143 -4.91 20.90 1.02
C ALA A 143 -3.83 20.87 2.11
N ALA A 144 -3.93 21.73 3.12
CA ALA A 144 -3.01 21.76 4.25
C ALA A 144 -3.02 20.43 5.02
N GLY A 145 -4.20 19.91 5.36
CA GLY A 145 -4.32 18.61 6.02
C GLY A 145 -3.78 17.46 5.16
N THR A 146 -4.05 17.45 3.86
CA THR A 146 -3.51 16.43 2.93
C THR A 146 -1.99 16.50 2.85
N ALA A 147 -1.42 17.71 2.80
CA ALA A 147 0.03 17.91 2.82
C ALA A 147 0.66 17.37 4.12
N LEU A 148 0.04 17.59 5.29
CA LEU A 148 0.52 17.04 6.56
C LEU A 148 0.60 15.50 6.54
N PHE A 149 -0.31 14.81 5.87
CA PHE A 149 -0.22 13.36 5.70
C PHE A 149 0.90 12.96 4.72
N ALA A 150 1.08 13.69 3.62
CA ALA A 150 2.13 13.41 2.64
C ALA A 150 3.54 13.69 3.20
N PHE A 151 3.68 14.74 4.03
CA PHE A 151 4.92 15.09 4.73
C PHE A 151 4.98 14.54 6.17
N SER A 152 4.22 13.50 6.48
CA SER A 152 4.23 12.96 7.84
C SER A 152 5.62 12.41 8.21
N PRO A 153 6.11 12.62 9.45
CA PRO A 153 7.42 12.10 9.86
C PRO A 153 7.57 10.61 9.68
N ILE A 154 6.50 9.84 9.90
CA ILE A 154 6.54 8.38 9.74
C ILE A 154 6.68 7.98 8.26
N MET A 155 6.05 8.72 7.33
CA MET A 155 6.20 8.48 5.91
C MET A 155 7.65 8.77 5.47
N ILE A 156 8.23 9.88 5.93
CA ILE A 156 9.61 10.28 5.64
C ILE A 156 10.60 9.27 6.21
N GLU A 157 10.37 8.79 7.42
CA GLU A 157 11.26 7.84 8.09
C GLU A 157 11.26 6.46 7.41
N ARG A 158 10.13 6.03 6.85
CA ARG A 158 10.01 4.71 6.20
C ARG A 158 10.37 4.76 4.73
N ALA A 159 10.06 5.83 4.04
CA ALA A 159 10.32 5.97 2.61
C ALA A 159 11.82 5.78 2.29
N PHE A 160 12.10 5.00 1.26
CA PHE A 160 13.43 4.66 0.77
C PHE A 160 14.35 3.91 1.76
N ARG A 161 13.86 3.59 2.95
CA ARG A 161 14.58 2.81 3.98
C ARG A 161 13.94 1.45 4.21
N HIS A 162 12.63 1.45 4.45
CA HIS A 162 11.82 0.24 4.62
C HIS A 162 10.58 0.32 3.72
N VAL A 163 10.77 0.06 2.45
CA VAL A 163 9.83 0.31 1.35
C VAL A 163 8.46 -0.34 1.57
N ALA A 164 8.43 -1.55 2.14
CA ALA A 164 7.17 -2.23 2.45
C ALA A 164 6.32 -1.44 3.45
N LEU A 165 6.93 -0.85 4.47
CA LEU A 165 6.24 -0.07 5.50
C LEU A 165 5.83 1.34 5.04
N SER A 166 6.28 1.83 3.89
CA SER A 166 5.81 3.10 3.31
C SER A 166 4.35 3.05 2.86
N SER A 167 3.74 1.85 2.82
CA SER A 167 2.41 1.60 2.26
C SER A 167 1.26 1.98 3.19
N HIS A 168 1.40 3.03 4.01
CA HIS A 168 0.37 3.50 4.94
C HIS A 168 -0.95 3.88 4.25
N TYR A 169 -0.93 4.16 2.95
CA TYR A 169 -2.13 4.41 2.15
C TYR A 169 -3.16 3.28 2.24
N ILE A 170 -2.72 2.02 2.47
CA ILE A 170 -3.61 0.87 2.66
C ILE A 170 -4.52 1.10 3.87
N VAL A 171 -3.94 1.52 4.99
CA VAL A 171 -4.66 1.82 6.23
C VAL A 171 -5.60 3.02 6.05
N LEU A 172 -5.17 4.06 5.33
CA LEU A 172 -6.00 5.24 5.05
C LEU A 172 -7.17 4.91 4.12
N PHE A 173 -6.98 4.07 3.11
CA PHE A 173 -8.09 3.61 2.27
C PHE A 173 -9.08 2.73 3.06
N ALA A 174 -8.61 1.88 3.97
CA ALA A 174 -9.47 1.12 4.87
C ALA A 174 -10.26 2.04 5.81
N LEU A 175 -9.61 3.06 6.39
CA LEU A 175 -10.26 4.10 7.19
C LEU A 175 -11.32 4.86 6.37
N TYR A 176 -11.00 5.26 5.13
CA TYR A 176 -11.94 5.91 4.25
C TYR A 176 -13.17 5.03 3.96
N ALA A 177 -12.94 3.75 3.62
CA ALA A 177 -14.01 2.80 3.35
C ALA A 177 -14.90 2.58 4.60
N TYR A 178 -14.30 2.50 5.79
CA TYR A 178 -15.01 2.43 7.05
C TYR A 178 -15.90 3.66 7.30
N LEU A 179 -15.30 4.86 7.28
CA LEU A 179 -16.03 6.12 7.54
C LEU A 179 -17.15 6.35 6.53
N ARG A 180 -16.89 6.07 5.27
CA ARG A 180 -17.88 6.17 4.22
C ARG A 180 -18.96 5.12 4.35
N GLY A 181 -18.57 3.88 4.70
CA GLY A 181 -19.50 2.78 4.96
C GLY A 181 -20.49 3.09 6.06
N ARG A 182 -20.03 3.69 7.15
CA ARG A 182 -20.90 4.18 8.25
C ARG A 182 -21.90 5.24 7.76
N ARG A 183 -21.42 6.21 6.98
CA ARG A 183 -22.28 7.30 6.47
C ARG A 183 -23.34 6.81 5.49
N GLU A 184 -22.95 5.90 4.59
CA GLU A 184 -23.83 5.39 3.54
C GLU A 184 -24.59 4.13 3.95
N GLN A 185 -24.36 3.61 5.16
CA GLN A 185 -24.89 2.33 5.66
C GLN A 185 -24.63 1.16 4.69
N ARG A 186 -23.39 1.07 4.19
CA ARG A 186 -22.95 0.10 3.19
C ARG A 186 -21.65 -0.57 3.61
N CYS A 187 -21.52 -1.86 3.33
CA CYS A 187 -20.34 -2.65 3.75
C CYS A 187 -19.10 -2.48 2.87
N PHE A 188 -19.19 -2.00 1.64
CA PHE A 188 -18.04 -1.89 0.70
C PHE A 188 -17.10 -3.12 0.69
N MET A 189 -17.67 -4.32 0.78
CA MET A 189 -16.92 -5.59 0.90
C MET A 189 -15.75 -5.73 -0.09
N PRO A 190 -15.92 -5.47 -1.41
CA PRO A 190 -14.82 -5.66 -2.36
C PRO A 190 -13.59 -4.79 -2.07
N VAL A 191 -13.78 -3.62 -1.46
CA VAL A 191 -12.67 -2.72 -1.10
C VAL A 191 -11.83 -3.35 0.00
N PHE A 192 -12.46 -3.87 1.06
CA PHE A 192 -11.75 -4.52 2.16
C PHE A 192 -11.07 -5.82 1.72
N TRP A 193 -11.72 -6.63 0.87
CA TRP A 193 -11.14 -7.85 0.32
C TRP A 193 -9.89 -7.55 -0.53
N LEU A 194 -10.00 -6.52 -1.39
CA LEU A 194 -8.87 -6.08 -2.21
C LEU A 194 -7.72 -5.55 -1.34
N LEU A 195 -8.03 -4.71 -0.35
CA LEU A 195 -6.99 -4.16 0.54
C LEU A 195 -6.29 -5.27 1.32
N ALA A 196 -7.03 -6.26 1.83
CA ALA A 196 -6.45 -7.39 2.55
C ALA A 196 -5.55 -8.26 1.64
N ALA A 197 -6.00 -8.54 0.41
CA ALA A 197 -5.23 -9.32 -0.55
C ALA A 197 -3.97 -8.58 -1.02
N LEU A 198 -4.07 -7.25 -1.24
CA LEU A 198 -2.91 -6.42 -1.61
C LEU A 198 -1.90 -6.34 -0.46
N ASP A 199 -2.39 -6.13 0.77
CA ASP A 199 -1.56 -5.95 1.93
C ASP A 199 -0.63 -7.14 2.18
N VAL A 200 -1.15 -8.37 2.10
CA VAL A 200 -0.36 -9.59 2.32
C VAL A 200 0.83 -9.71 1.36
N GLY A 201 0.70 -9.26 0.13
CA GLY A 201 1.79 -9.31 -0.84
C GLY A 201 2.59 -8.01 -0.97
N ILE A 202 2.30 -7.02 -0.11
CA ILE A 202 3.10 -5.80 0.07
C ILE A 202 3.79 -5.84 1.42
N THR A 203 2.98 -5.89 2.50
CA THR A 203 3.45 -6.02 3.87
C THR A 203 2.31 -6.52 4.77
N PRO A 204 2.37 -7.71 5.35
CA PRO A 204 1.27 -8.26 6.15
C PRO A 204 1.01 -7.50 7.47
N TYR A 205 1.87 -6.55 7.82
CA TYR A 205 1.77 -5.79 9.07
C TYR A 205 0.51 -4.92 9.17
N PHE A 206 -0.06 -4.47 8.05
CA PHE A 206 -1.27 -3.65 8.06
C PHE A 206 -2.56 -4.46 7.99
N LEU A 207 -2.48 -5.78 7.70
CA LEU A 207 -3.65 -6.65 7.63
C LEU A 207 -4.52 -6.62 8.90
N PRO A 208 -3.96 -6.64 10.13
CA PRO A 208 -4.77 -6.48 11.34
C PRO A 208 -5.52 -5.15 11.40
N MET A 209 -4.92 -4.06 10.90
CA MET A 209 -5.55 -2.73 10.88
C MET A 209 -6.71 -2.70 9.88
N VAL A 210 -6.54 -3.28 8.69
CA VAL A 210 -7.60 -3.43 7.69
C VAL A 210 -8.75 -4.30 8.26
N ALA A 211 -8.40 -5.42 8.91
CA ALA A 211 -9.38 -6.32 9.52
C ALA A 211 -10.16 -5.66 10.67
N ILE A 212 -9.51 -4.82 11.48
CA ILE A 212 -10.19 -4.07 12.55
C ILE A 212 -11.22 -3.11 11.96
N PHE A 213 -10.91 -2.35 10.91
CA PHE A 213 -11.89 -1.47 10.25
C PHE A 213 -13.05 -2.27 9.63
N ALA A 214 -12.76 -3.42 9.02
CA ALA A 214 -13.79 -4.32 8.51
C ALA A 214 -14.69 -4.86 9.64
N LEU A 215 -14.10 -5.26 10.77
CA LEU A 215 -14.83 -5.74 11.94
C LEU A 215 -15.74 -4.65 12.53
N LEU A 216 -15.20 -3.45 12.75
CA LEU A 216 -15.96 -2.33 13.28
C LEU A 216 -17.17 -2.00 12.40
N LEU A 217 -16.97 -1.93 11.07
CA LEU A 217 -18.05 -1.70 10.14
C LEU A 217 -19.05 -2.86 10.11
N ALA A 218 -18.59 -4.10 10.21
CA ALA A 218 -19.45 -5.29 10.29
C ALA A 218 -20.32 -5.27 11.53
N VAL A 219 -19.74 -4.97 12.70
CA VAL A 219 -20.48 -4.88 13.98
C VAL A 219 -21.50 -3.76 13.92
N GLU A 220 -21.13 -2.56 13.47
CA GLU A 220 -22.08 -1.45 13.33
C GLU A 220 -23.25 -1.77 12.39
N ASN A 221 -22.97 -2.40 11.23
CA ASN A 221 -24.02 -2.83 10.32
C ASN A 221 -24.91 -3.92 10.92
N ALA A 222 -24.34 -4.86 11.66
CA ALA A 222 -25.13 -5.89 12.35
C ALA A 222 -26.07 -5.30 13.39
N LEU A 223 -25.58 -4.36 14.20
CA LEU A 223 -26.36 -3.73 15.27
C LEU A 223 -27.43 -2.77 14.76
N HIS A 224 -27.10 -1.92 13.77
CA HIS A 224 -27.99 -0.85 13.32
C HIS A 224 -28.88 -1.24 12.15
N THR A 225 -28.37 -1.98 11.18
CA THR A 225 -29.11 -2.33 9.96
C THR A 225 -29.65 -3.76 9.95
N ARG A 226 -29.23 -4.60 10.91
CA ARG A 226 -29.52 -6.04 10.99
C ARG A 226 -29.16 -6.80 9.69
N ARG A 227 -28.21 -6.31 8.92
CA ARG A 227 -27.71 -6.94 7.69
C ARG A 227 -26.64 -7.99 8.02
N LEU A 228 -27.00 -9.02 8.80
CA LEU A 228 -26.09 -10.05 9.27
C LEU A 228 -25.28 -10.74 8.15
N PRO A 229 -25.86 -11.18 7.00
CA PRO A 229 -25.09 -11.80 5.95
C PRO A 229 -24.02 -10.89 5.35
N ALA A 230 -24.36 -9.58 5.15
CA ALA A 230 -23.41 -8.60 4.64
C ALA A 230 -22.29 -8.31 5.64
N SER A 231 -22.62 -8.24 6.92
CA SER A 231 -21.64 -8.04 8.00
C SER A 231 -20.69 -9.23 8.14
N CYS A 232 -21.20 -10.44 8.09
CA CYS A 232 -20.38 -11.65 8.09
C CYS A 232 -19.50 -11.72 6.84
N GLY A 233 -20.05 -11.45 5.64
CA GLY A 233 -19.30 -11.41 4.39
C GLY A 233 -18.19 -10.37 4.39
N LEU A 234 -18.43 -9.22 4.99
CA LEU A 234 -17.41 -8.18 5.14
C LEU A 234 -16.20 -8.67 5.94
N PHE A 235 -16.40 -9.11 7.16
CA PHE A 235 -15.28 -9.49 8.05
C PHE A 235 -14.61 -10.79 7.62
N PHE A 236 -15.38 -11.87 7.50
CA PHE A 236 -14.81 -13.18 7.15
C PHE A 236 -14.25 -13.20 5.73
N GLY A 237 -14.87 -12.48 4.78
CA GLY A 237 -14.34 -12.33 3.43
C GLY A 237 -13.02 -11.55 3.39
N THR A 238 -12.84 -10.54 4.26
CA THR A 238 -11.56 -9.81 4.40
C THR A 238 -10.45 -10.74 4.89
N CYS A 239 -10.72 -11.52 5.93
CA CYS A 239 -9.77 -12.52 6.44
C CYS A 239 -9.45 -13.60 5.39
N ALA A 240 -10.48 -14.10 4.70
CA ALA A 240 -10.32 -15.12 3.66
C ALA A 240 -9.52 -14.59 2.45
N ALA A 241 -9.73 -13.34 2.04
CA ALA A 241 -8.99 -12.74 0.94
C ALA A 241 -7.50 -12.58 1.27
N GLY A 242 -7.17 -12.14 2.49
CA GLY A 242 -5.78 -12.08 2.96
C GLY A 242 -5.14 -13.47 3.02
N TYR A 243 -5.84 -14.45 3.61
CA TYR A 243 -5.36 -15.83 3.68
C TYR A 243 -5.11 -16.43 2.29
N ALA A 244 -6.06 -16.28 1.37
CA ALA A 244 -5.94 -16.80 0.00
C ALA A 244 -4.76 -16.16 -0.75
N ALA A 245 -4.53 -14.85 -0.57
CA ALA A 245 -3.37 -14.16 -1.13
C ALA A 245 -2.06 -14.74 -0.57
N GLY A 246 -1.99 -15.00 0.74
CA GLY A 246 -0.82 -15.60 1.39
C GLY A 246 -0.52 -17.04 0.95
N VAL A 247 -1.55 -17.81 0.60
CA VAL A 247 -1.38 -19.18 0.07
C VAL A 247 -0.82 -19.15 -1.37
N VAL A 248 -1.15 -18.13 -2.15
CA VAL A 248 -0.67 -17.98 -3.54
C VAL A 248 0.78 -17.49 -3.59
N LEU A 249 1.13 -16.61 -2.67
CA LEU A 249 2.49 -16.03 -2.59
C LEU A 249 3.45 -16.93 -1.83
#